data_cb41690e50591436dac2a8f3750c32c2
#
_entry.id   cb41690e50591436dac2a8f3750c32c2
#
_cell.length_a   1.000
_cell.length_b   1.000
_cell.length_c   1.000
_cell.angle_alpha   90.00
_cell.angle_beta   90.00
_cell.angle_gamma   90.00
#
_symmetry.space_group_name_H-M   'P 1'
#
loop_
_entity.id
_entity.type
_entity.pdbx_description
1 polymer ?
#
loop_
_entity_poly.entity_id
_entity_poly.type
_entity_poly.pdbx_seq_one_letter_code
_entity_poly.pdbx_strand_id
1 'polypeptide(L)'
;YSNLSLSKVKGRRSNIKITEKCDIEMLSNFLNRSGIGFDLHRYEDGEGIILGGFKINCNYKIVAHSDGDVLLHSIADSILGASGSGDIGLFFSDQDQKNKNLDSQKIIDYCLDILDKKNLEIFNIDTTIICEYPKINPLREQILNKLSEILKMPVSKIGLKATTSEQIGIIGENKAIAVQSLVNLREKL
;
A
#
# COMPACT_ATOMS: atom_id res chain seq x y z
N TYR A 1 -39.11 47.40 7.30
CA TYR A 1 -38.60 46.20 6.61
C TYR A 1 -38.48 46.54 5.16
N SER A 2 -37.23 46.56 4.61
CA SER A 2 -36.94 46.85 3.21
C SER A 2 -37.42 45.69 2.33
N ASN A 3 -38.15 45.98 1.26
CA ASN A 3 -38.51 45.04 0.20
C ASN A 3 -37.23 44.63 -0.58
N LEU A 4 -36.50 43.66 -0.01
CA LEU A 4 -35.38 43.07 -0.71
C LEU A 4 -35.91 41.96 -1.65
N SER A 5 -35.69 42.07 -2.94
CA SER A 5 -35.96 40.99 -3.90
C SER A 5 -34.84 39.93 -3.72
N LEU A 6 -35.22 38.73 -3.36
CA LEU A 6 -34.32 37.59 -3.24
C LEU A 6 -34.32 36.79 -4.55
N SER A 7 -33.16 36.59 -5.15
CA SER A 7 -32.98 35.68 -6.28
C SER A 7 -32.25 34.40 -5.84
N LYS A 8 -32.75 33.22 -6.28
CA LYS A 8 -32.08 31.94 -6.07
C LYS A 8 -31.02 31.73 -7.13
N VAL A 9 -29.78 31.50 -6.72
CA VAL A 9 -28.70 31.04 -7.59
C VAL A 9 -28.37 29.58 -7.27
N LYS A 10 -28.01 28.82 -8.31
CA LYS A 10 -27.64 27.40 -8.16
C LYS A 10 -26.28 27.31 -7.43
N GLY A 11 -26.27 26.90 -6.17
CA GLY A 11 -25.07 26.62 -5.40
C GLY A 11 -24.44 25.27 -5.75
N ARG A 12 -23.18 25.06 -5.37
CA ARG A 12 -22.54 23.74 -5.42
C ARG A 12 -22.75 23.03 -4.09
N ARG A 13 -23.09 21.71 -4.12
CA ARG A 13 -23.25 20.90 -2.91
C ARG A 13 -21.96 20.81 -2.07
N SER A 14 -20.80 21.04 -2.71
CA SER A 14 -19.48 21.07 -2.04
C SER A 14 -19.20 22.36 -1.26
N ASN A 15 -20.06 23.39 -1.38
CA ASN A 15 -19.93 24.62 -0.57
C ASN A 15 -20.52 24.35 0.83
N ILE A 16 -19.70 23.85 1.72
CA ILE A 16 -20.04 23.67 3.13
C ILE A 16 -19.65 24.97 3.87
N LYS A 17 -20.63 25.61 4.51
CA LYS A 17 -20.38 26.74 5.38
C LYS A 17 -20.00 26.21 6.77
N ILE A 18 -18.80 26.53 7.23
CA ILE A 18 -18.35 26.23 8.60
C ILE A 18 -18.96 27.30 9.51
N THR A 19 -19.89 26.92 10.36
CA THR A 19 -20.60 27.82 11.26
C THR A 19 -20.50 27.42 12.73
N GLU A 20 -20.27 26.13 12.98
CA GLU A 20 -20.23 25.57 14.33
C GLU A 20 -18.98 24.72 14.54
N LYS A 21 -18.67 24.45 15.82
CA LYS A 21 -17.50 23.61 16.16
C LYS A 21 -17.61 22.19 15.62
N CYS A 22 -18.82 21.64 15.54
CA CYS A 22 -19.07 20.33 14.94
C CYS A 22 -18.75 20.28 13.44
N ASP A 23 -18.84 21.39 12.69
CA ASP A 23 -18.46 21.45 11.28
C ASP A 23 -16.94 21.24 11.13
N ILE A 24 -16.14 21.77 12.08
CA ILE A 24 -14.69 21.56 12.12
C ILE A 24 -14.36 20.11 12.48
N GLU A 25 -15.09 19.52 13.43
CA GLU A 25 -14.93 18.11 13.80
C GLU A 25 -15.29 17.19 12.63
N MET A 26 -16.35 17.51 11.89
CA MET A 26 -16.71 16.79 10.67
C MET A 26 -15.62 16.88 9.60
N LEU A 27 -14.98 18.05 9.42
CA LEU A 27 -13.85 18.22 8.50
C LEU A 27 -12.58 17.52 9.00
N SER A 28 -12.35 17.45 10.32
CA SER A 28 -11.20 16.73 10.88
C SER A 28 -11.28 15.22 10.64
N ASN A 29 -12.49 14.66 10.54
CA ASN A 29 -12.71 13.26 10.19
C ASN A 29 -12.33 12.93 8.73
N PHE A 30 -12.12 13.95 7.88
CA PHE A 30 -11.54 13.78 6.54
C PHE A 30 -10.00 13.80 6.53
N LEU A 31 -9.35 13.98 7.70
CA LEU A 31 -7.90 13.94 7.78
C LEU A 31 -7.41 12.52 7.52
N ASN A 32 -6.68 12.38 6.43
CA ASN A 32 -6.03 11.13 6.06
C ASN A 32 -4.89 10.84 7.02
N ARG A 33 -4.72 9.57 7.39
CA ARG A 33 -3.52 9.05 8.04
C ARG A 33 -2.62 8.49 6.97
N SER A 34 -1.33 8.82 7.01
CA SER A 34 -0.35 8.30 6.06
C SER A 34 0.64 7.39 6.76
N GLY A 35 1.03 6.32 6.10
CA GLY A 35 2.08 5.41 6.55
C GLY A 35 3.03 5.09 5.40
N ILE A 36 4.29 4.93 5.74
CA ILE A 36 5.35 4.51 4.81
C ILE A 36 5.80 3.12 5.23
N GLY A 37 5.93 2.22 4.26
CA GLY A 37 6.56 0.92 4.40
C GLY A 37 7.77 0.83 3.48
N PHE A 38 8.78 0.12 3.93
CA PHE A 38 9.98 -0.18 3.15
C PHE A 38 10.40 -1.61 3.42
N ASP A 39 10.64 -2.38 2.36
CA ASP A 39 11.17 -3.73 2.47
C ASP A 39 12.29 -3.95 1.46
N LEU A 40 13.30 -4.73 1.85
CA LEU A 40 14.47 -5.06 1.04
C LEU A 40 14.85 -6.52 1.25
N HIS A 41 14.91 -7.28 0.17
CA HIS A 41 15.29 -8.69 0.20
C HIS A 41 16.42 -8.98 -0.79
N ARG A 42 17.22 -9.99 -0.44
CA ARG A 42 18.28 -10.49 -1.32
C ARG A 42 17.72 -11.42 -2.39
N TYR A 43 18.37 -11.39 -3.54
CA TYR A 43 18.21 -12.42 -4.56
C TYR A 43 19.19 -13.58 -4.35
N GLU A 44 18.78 -14.74 -4.78
CA GLU A 44 19.66 -15.87 -5.12
C GLU A 44 19.15 -16.50 -6.43
N ASP A 45 19.96 -17.40 -7.03
CA ASP A 45 19.55 -18.10 -8.26
C ASP A 45 18.26 -18.88 -8.04
N GLY A 46 17.34 -18.79 -8.99
CA GLY A 46 16.02 -19.39 -8.88
C GLY A 46 15.21 -19.31 -10.17
N GLU A 47 13.93 -19.66 -10.09
CA GLU A 47 13.04 -19.78 -11.24
C GLU A 47 11.90 -18.74 -11.24
N GLY A 48 11.99 -17.74 -10.39
CA GLY A 48 11.00 -16.67 -10.32
C GLY A 48 10.83 -16.05 -8.95
N ILE A 49 10.18 -14.90 -8.93
CA ILE A 49 9.82 -14.14 -7.74
C ILE A 49 8.32 -13.88 -7.71
N ILE A 50 7.79 -13.52 -6.55
CA ILE A 50 6.41 -13.09 -6.38
C ILE A 50 6.42 -11.61 -6.02
N LEU A 51 5.62 -10.79 -6.70
CA LEU A 51 5.43 -9.37 -6.41
C LEU A 51 3.94 -9.01 -6.49
N GLY A 52 3.38 -8.59 -5.37
CA GLY A 52 1.95 -8.27 -5.28
C GLY A 52 1.05 -9.48 -5.55
N GLY A 53 1.48 -10.67 -5.14
CA GLY A 53 0.79 -11.94 -5.41
C GLY A 53 0.92 -12.44 -6.86
N PHE A 54 1.65 -11.71 -7.73
CA PHE A 54 1.87 -12.09 -9.13
C PHE A 54 3.22 -12.77 -9.30
N LYS A 55 3.24 -13.99 -9.86
CA LYS A 55 4.48 -14.75 -10.13
C LYS A 55 5.15 -14.24 -11.38
N ILE A 56 6.41 -13.87 -11.27
CA ILE A 56 7.27 -13.39 -12.36
C ILE A 56 8.36 -14.44 -12.61
N ASN A 57 8.37 -15.02 -13.81
CA ASN A 57 9.41 -15.96 -14.20
C ASN A 57 10.70 -15.20 -14.51
N CYS A 58 11.76 -15.49 -13.78
CA CYS A 58 13.09 -14.92 -13.95
C CYS A 58 14.14 -15.84 -13.32
N ASN A 59 15.43 -15.56 -13.53
CA ASN A 59 16.53 -16.39 -13.03
C ASN A 59 16.87 -16.11 -11.55
N TYR A 60 15.97 -15.51 -10.79
CA TYR A 60 16.13 -15.19 -9.38
C TYR A 60 14.98 -15.74 -8.54
N LYS A 61 15.24 -15.99 -7.28
CA LYS A 61 14.23 -16.10 -6.24
C LYS A 61 14.61 -15.17 -5.08
N ILE A 62 13.64 -14.84 -4.25
CA ILE A 62 13.85 -13.98 -3.08
C ILE A 62 14.19 -14.86 -1.87
N VAL A 63 15.23 -14.45 -1.11
CA VAL A 63 15.61 -15.10 0.15
C VAL A 63 14.74 -14.53 1.26
N ALA A 64 13.79 -15.31 1.72
CA ALA A 64 12.85 -14.89 2.77
C ALA A 64 12.42 -16.08 3.63
N HIS A 65 11.83 -15.79 4.79
CA HIS A 65 11.15 -16.77 5.65
C HIS A 65 9.74 -17.08 5.17
N SER A 66 9.07 -16.07 4.57
CA SER A 66 7.74 -16.15 3.93
C SER A 66 7.87 -16.55 2.45
N ASP A 67 6.84 -16.27 1.64
CA ASP A 67 6.89 -16.38 0.18
C ASP A 67 7.78 -15.32 -0.49
N GLY A 68 8.30 -14.35 0.28
CA GLY A 68 9.20 -13.29 -0.18
C GLY A 68 8.54 -12.20 -1.03
N ASP A 69 7.24 -11.98 -0.89
CA ASP A 69 6.57 -10.89 -1.60
C ASP A 69 6.89 -9.53 -0.97
N VAL A 70 8.01 -8.95 -1.39
CA VAL A 70 8.54 -7.65 -0.91
C VAL A 70 7.52 -6.53 -1.10
N LEU A 71 6.68 -6.62 -2.14
CA LEU A 71 5.67 -5.61 -2.45
C LEU A 71 4.52 -5.65 -1.43
N LEU A 72 4.01 -6.84 -1.13
CA LEU A 72 2.96 -7.00 -0.11
C LEU A 72 3.48 -6.68 1.29
N HIS A 73 4.73 -7.01 1.61
CA HIS A 73 5.35 -6.66 2.91
C HIS A 73 5.44 -5.14 3.07
N SER A 74 5.96 -4.43 2.07
CA SER A 74 6.06 -2.97 2.11
C SER A 74 4.68 -2.30 2.24
N ILE A 75 3.65 -2.84 1.55
CA ILE A 75 2.27 -2.34 1.68
C ILE A 75 1.72 -2.63 3.08
N ALA A 76 1.91 -3.84 3.61
CA ALA A 76 1.46 -4.21 4.95
C ALA A 76 2.03 -3.29 6.03
N ASP A 77 3.34 -3.04 6.01
CA ASP A 77 4.00 -2.12 6.94
C ASP A 77 3.46 -0.71 6.83
N SER A 78 3.20 -0.23 5.61
CA SER A 78 2.61 1.09 5.42
C SER A 78 1.19 1.19 5.99
N ILE A 79 0.36 0.12 5.87
CA ILE A 79 -0.98 0.04 6.46
C ILE A 79 -0.90 0.03 7.99
N LEU A 80 -0.05 -0.84 8.55
CA LEU A 80 0.12 -0.97 10.00
C LEU A 80 0.64 0.34 10.60
N GLY A 81 1.63 0.98 9.98
CA GLY A 81 2.15 2.28 10.39
C GLY A 81 1.09 3.37 10.35
N ALA A 82 0.34 3.51 9.24
CA ALA A 82 -0.73 4.50 9.11
C ALA A 82 -1.86 4.30 10.12
N SER A 83 -2.18 3.05 10.48
CA SER A 83 -3.20 2.72 11.46
C SER A 83 -2.73 2.82 12.93
N GLY A 84 -1.42 3.10 13.15
CA GLY A 84 -0.82 3.12 14.48
C GLY A 84 -0.80 1.74 15.15
N SER A 85 -0.58 0.68 14.36
CA SER A 85 -0.62 -0.71 14.85
C SER A 85 0.77 -1.37 14.94
N GLY A 86 1.84 -0.65 14.60
CA GLY A 86 3.20 -1.16 14.61
C GLY A 86 3.64 -1.63 13.21
N ASP A 87 4.29 -2.78 13.13
CA ASP A 87 4.87 -3.35 11.91
C ASP A 87 4.56 -4.86 11.77
N ILE A 88 4.95 -5.45 10.63
CA ILE A 88 4.75 -6.87 10.35
C ILE A 88 5.43 -7.75 11.41
N GLY A 89 6.61 -7.38 11.88
CA GLY A 89 7.41 -8.18 12.81
C GLY A 89 6.73 -8.40 14.16
N LEU A 90 5.84 -7.48 14.59
CA LEU A 90 5.04 -7.64 15.80
C LEU A 90 4.03 -8.78 15.71
N PHE A 91 3.50 -9.05 14.52
CA PHE A 91 2.41 -10.00 14.30
C PHE A 91 2.88 -11.30 13.64
N PHE A 92 3.91 -11.22 12.82
CA PHE A 92 4.43 -12.31 12.00
C PHE A 92 5.95 -12.43 12.15
N SER A 93 6.41 -12.68 13.39
CA SER A 93 7.83 -12.83 13.70
C SER A 93 8.49 -13.95 12.89
N ASP A 94 9.65 -13.67 12.32
CA ASP A 94 10.49 -14.65 11.61
C ASP A 94 10.99 -15.77 12.53
N GLN A 95 10.94 -15.57 13.85
CA GLN A 95 11.32 -16.58 14.84
C GLN A 95 10.21 -17.62 15.06
N ASP A 96 8.95 -17.34 14.67
CA ASP A 96 7.87 -18.29 14.81
C ASP A 96 7.80 -19.22 13.58
N GLN A 97 8.04 -20.50 13.82
CA GLN A 97 7.99 -21.54 12.78
C GLN A 97 6.64 -21.61 12.03
N LYS A 98 5.55 -21.11 12.62
CA LYS A 98 4.23 -21.04 11.98
C LYS A 98 4.22 -20.06 10.80
N ASN A 99 5.14 -19.11 10.78
CA ASN A 99 5.25 -18.11 9.72
C ASN A 99 6.18 -18.55 8.58
N LYS A 100 6.77 -19.74 8.68
CA LYS A 100 7.61 -20.29 7.61
C LYS A 100 6.77 -20.57 6.36
N ASN A 101 7.21 -20.02 5.23
CA ASN A 101 6.51 -20.06 3.94
C ASN A 101 5.09 -19.45 4.01
N LEU A 102 4.87 -18.48 4.90
CA LEU A 102 3.59 -17.80 5.00
C LEU A 102 3.31 -17.06 3.68
N ASP A 103 2.10 -17.27 3.16
CA ASP A 103 1.56 -16.50 2.04
C ASP A 103 1.31 -15.06 2.49
N SER A 104 1.98 -14.09 1.85
CA SER A 104 1.90 -12.68 2.19
C SER A 104 0.49 -12.08 1.98
N GLN A 105 -0.38 -12.73 1.20
CA GLN A 105 -1.78 -12.36 1.13
C GLN A 105 -2.46 -12.44 2.50
N LYS A 106 -2.11 -13.43 3.34
CA LYS A 106 -2.66 -13.55 4.71
C LYS A 106 -2.24 -12.40 5.60
N ILE A 107 -1.04 -11.83 5.37
CA ILE A 107 -0.56 -10.64 6.07
C ILE A 107 -1.45 -9.45 5.70
N ILE A 108 -1.73 -9.28 4.42
CA ILE A 108 -2.65 -8.21 3.94
C ILE A 108 -4.06 -8.42 4.49
N ASP A 109 -4.61 -9.63 4.46
CA ASP A 109 -5.94 -9.90 5.03
C ASP A 109 -6.00 -9.50 6.51
N TYR A 110 -4.95 -9.82 7.28
CA TYR A 110 -4.84 -9.39 8.68
C TYR A 110 -4.78 -7.87 8.84
N CYS A 111 -4.04 -7.18 7.97
CA CYS A 111 -4.00 -5.71 7.96
C CYS A 111 -5.38 -5.10 7.66
N LEU A 112 -6.12 -5.66 6.69
CA LEU A 112 -7.47 -5.23 6.36
C LEU A 112 -8.45 -5.45 7.54
N ASP A 113 -8.33 -6.56 8.26
CA ASP A 113 -9.11 -6.83 9.48
C ASP A 113 -8.82 -5.81 10.60
N ILE A 114 -7.56 -5.36 10.74
CA ILE A 114 -7.20 -4.28 11.67
C ILE A 114 -7.89 -2.97 11.26
N LEU A 115 -7.87 -2.63 9.97
CA LEU A 115 -8.53 -1.44 9.48
C LEU A 115 -10.04 -1.47 9.75
N ASP A 116 -10.69 -2.62 9.51
CA ASP A 116 -12.12 -2.80 9.77
C ASP A 116 -12.45 -2.57 11.25
N LYS A 117 -11.68 -3.15 12.17
CA LYS A 117 -11.85 -2.96 13.62
C LYS A 117 -11.65 -1.52 14.07
N LYS A 118 -10.86 -0.73 13.34
CA LYS A 118 -10.58 0.68 13.61
C LYS A 118 -11.49 1.64 12.84
N ASN A 119 -12.46 1.14 12.08
CA ASN A 119 -13.33 1.92 11.19
C ASN A 119 -12.53 2.75 10.16
N LEU A 120 -11.44 2.17 9.64
CA LEU A 120 -10.57 2.78 8.64
C LEU A 120 -10.70 2.04 7.30
N GLU A 121 -10.41 2.75 6.22
CA GLU A 121 -10.26 2.16 4.87
C GLU A 121 -9.07 2.76 4.14
N ILE A 122 -8.55 2.03 3.17
CA ILE A 122 -7.49 2.52 2.30
C ILE A 122 -8.09 3.53 1.31
N PHE A 123 -7.58 4.76 1.34
CA PHE A 123 -7.97 5.80 0.38
C PHE A 123 -7.22 5.65 -0.94
N ASN A 124 -5.90 5.54 -0.89
CA ASN A 124 -5.03 5.20 -2.02
C ASN A 124 -3.69 4.65 -1.55
N ILE A 125 -2.99 3.99 -2.45
CA ILE A 125 -1.64 3.45 -2.28
C ILE A 125 -0.75 4.00 -3.39
N ASP A 126 0.51 4.28 -3.08
CA ASP A 126 1.56 4.56 -4.05
C ASP A 126 2.80 3.74 -3.72
N THR A 127 3.27 2.92 -4.67
CA THR A 127 4.41 2.03 -4.47
C THR A 127 5.48 2.25 -5.53
N THR A 128 6.73 2.07 -5.12
CA THR A 128 7.89 2.13 -6.01
C THR A 128 8.74 0.88 -5.81
N ILE A 129 8.86 0.06 -6.85
CA ILE A 129 9.77 -1.08 -6.89
C ILE A 129 11.12 -0.60 -7.40
N ILE A 130 12.20 -0.95 -6.70
CA ILE A 130 13.57 -0.55 -7.01
C ILE A 130 14.35 -1.83 -7.31
N CYS A 131 14.62 -2.10 -8.59
CA CYS A 131 15.39 -3.26 -9.04
C CYS A 131 15.93 -3.04 -10.46
N GLU A 132 17.05 -3.67 -10.77
CA GLU A 132 17.57 -3.69 -12.14
C GLU A 132 16.83 -4.72 -12.99
N TYR A 133 16.54 -5.87 -12.40
CA TYR A 133 15.84 -6.99 -13.02
C TYR A 133 14.99 -7.72 -11.98
N PRO A 134 13.79 -8.25 -12.38
CA PRO A 134 13.16 -8.21 -13.70
C PRO A 134 12.63 -6.82 -14.07
N LYS A 135 12.40 -6.59 -15.39
CA LYS A 135 11.78 -5.34 -15.84
C LYS A 135 10.29 -5.35 -15.50
N ILE A 136 9.87 -4.44 -14.64
CA ILE A 136 8.52 -4.39 -14.07
C ILE A 136 7.48 -3.78 -15.02
N ASN A 137 7.87 -2.77 -15.80
CA ASN A 137 6.92 -2.04 -16.66
C ASN A 137 6.09 -2.92 -17.60
N PRO A 138 6.65 -3.96 -18.25
CA PRO A 138 5.86 -4.87 -19.10
C PRO A 138 4.83 -5.71 -18.32
N LEU A 139 5.03 -5.89 -17.02
CA LEU A 139 4.20 -6.71 -16.12
C LEU A 139 3.28 -5.87 -15.22
N ARG A 140 3.37 -4.55 -15.34
CA ARG A 140 2.71 -3.59 -14.45
C ARG A 140 1.20 -3.82 -14.35
N GLU A 141 0.54 -4.08 -15.47
CA GLU A 141 -0.91 -4.26 -15.51
C GLU A 141 -1.35 -5.53 -14.77
N GLN A 142 -0.62 -6.64 -14.97
CA GLN A 142 -0.91 -7.91 -14.29
C GLN A 142 -0.70 -7.79 -12.77
N ILE A 143 0.38 -7.12 -12.34
CA ILE A 143 0.65 -6.88 -10.92
C ILE A 143 -0.46 -5.99 -10.31
N LEU A 144 -0.86 -4.91 -11.00
CA LEU A 144 -1.93 -4.02 -10.54
C LEU A 144 -3.26 -4.74 -10.39
N ASN A 145 -3.63 -5.59 -11.34
CA ASN A 145 -4.86 -6.36 -11.28
C ASN A 145 -4.83 -7.30 -10.07
N LYS A 146 -3.70 -7.98 -9.83
CA LYS A 146 -3.56 -8.86 -8.68
C LYS A 146 -3.60 -8.10 -7.35
N LEU A 147 -2.93 -6.96 -7.25
CA LEU A 147 -3.01 -6.07 -6.09
C LEU A 147 -4.43 -5.58 -5.82
N SER A 148 -5.18 -5.22 -6.87
CA SER A 148 -6.58 -4.79 -6.78
C SER A 148 -7.47 -5.88 -6.16
N GLU A 149 -7.27 -7.14 -6.54
CA GLU A 149 -7.96 -8.30 -5.96
C GLU A 149 -7.62 -8.47 -4.48
N ILE A 150 -6.32 -8.51 -4.14
CA ILE A 150 -5.83 -8.75 -2.77
C ILE A 150 -6.26 -7.62 -1.83
N LEU A 151 -6.10 -6.38 -2.26
CA LEU A 151 -6.41 -5.19 -1.46
C LEU A 151 -7.91 -4.82 -1.46
N LYS A 152 -8.72 -5.53 -2.25
CA LYS A 152 -10.17 -5.30 -2.41
C LYS A 152 -10.50 -3.84 -2.77
N MET A 153 -9.68 -3.23 -3.62
CA MET A 153 -9.83 -1.83 -4.01
C MET A 153 -9.60 -1.61 -5.52
N PRO A 154 -10.19 -0.56 -6.11
CA PRO A 154 -10.04 -0.30 -7.54
C PRO A 154 -8.59 -0.03 -7.95
N VAL A 155 -8.17 -0.53 -9.12
CA VAL A 155 -6.84 -0.28 -9.71
C VAL A 155 -6.51 1.22 -9.79
N SER A 156 -7.51 2.07 -10.05
CA SER A 156 -7.33 3.53 -10.13
C SER A 156 -6.84 4.19 -8.83
N LYS A 157 -6.88 3.49 -7.71
CA LYS A 157 -6.37 3.95 -6.42
C LYS A 157 -5.00 3.37 -6.06
N ILE A 158 -4.40 2.57 -6.94
CA ILE A 158 -3.11 1.91 -6.71
C ILE A 158 -2.08 2.50 -7.68
N GLY A 159 -1.12 3.25 -7.15
CA GLY A 159 0.08 3.67 -7.86
C GLY A 159 1.12 2.57 -7.82
N LEU A 160 1.63 2.14 -8.98
CA LEU A 160 2.75 1.22 -9.09
C LEU A 160 3.77 1.80 -10.05
N LYS A 161 4.97 2.06 -9.55
CA LYS A 161 6.12 2.60 -10.28
C LYS A 161 7.30 1.66 -10.11
N ALA A 162 8.22 1.70 -11.06
CA ALA A 162 9.48 0.98 -10.95
C ALA A 162 10.63 1.89 -11.40
N THR A 163 11.74 1.77 -10.73
CA THR A 163 13.00 2.44 -11.07
C THR A 163 14.17 1.49 -10.88
N THR A 164 15.29 1.80 -11.52
CA THR A 164 16.58 1.16 -11.26
C THR A 164 17.33 1.94 -10.18
N SER A 165 18.45 1.39 -9.71
CA SER A 165 19.44 2.11 -8.90
C SER A 165 20.61 2.62 -9.72
N GLU A 166 20.47 2.69 -11.06
CA GLU A 166 21.51 3.11 -12.01
C GLU A 166 22.82 2.30 -11.83
N GLN A 167 22.68 0.99 -11.61
CA GLN A 167 23.79 0.05 -11.35
C GLN A 167 24.61 0.36 -10.10
N ILE A 168 24.06 1.14 -9.16
CA ILE A 168 24.75 1.51 -7.91
C ILE A 168 24.31 0.57 -6.77
N GLY A 169 25.29 0.09 -6.00
CA GLY A 169 25.10 -0.71 -4.80
C GLY A 169 24.52 -2.11 -5.06
N ILE A 170 24.05 -2.75 -4.01
CA ILE A 170 23.58 -4.15 -4.04
C ILE A 170 22.39 -4.37 -4.97
N ILE A 171 21.53 -3.37 -5.14
CA ILE A 171 20.41 -3.43 -6.09
C ILE A 171 20.97 -3.35 -7.51
N GLY A 172 21.89 -2.43 -7.77
CA GLY A 172 22.53 -2.25 -9.07
C GLY A 172 23.35 -3.46 -9.52
N GLU A 173 23.84 -4.25 -8.58
CA GLU A 173 24.53 -5.52 -8.83
C GLU A 173 23.56 -6.71 -9.00
N ASN A 174 22.26 -6.50 -9.04
CA ASN A 174 21.21 -7.54 -9.07
C ASN A 174 21.28 -8.52 -7.88
N LYS A 175 21.75 -8.06 -6.71
CA LYS A 175 21.82 -8.86 -5.48
C LYS A 175 20.61 -8.66 -4.56
N ALA A 176 19.78 -7.66 -4.83
CA ALA A 176 18.62 -7.32 -4.02
C ALA A 176 17.55 -6.60 -4.82
N ILE A 177 16.33 -6.61 -4.25
CA ILE A 177 15.18 -5.81 -4.64
C ILE A 177 14.68 -5.05 -3.41
N ALA A 178 14.29 -3.81 -3.60
CA ALA A 178 13.63 -3.02 -2.57
C ALA A 178 12.27 -2.50 -3.06
N VAL A 179 11.37 -2.30 -2.13
CA VAL A 179 10.07 -1.67 -2.38
C VAL A 179 9.80 -0.64 -1.30
N GLN A 180 9.35 0.53 -1.72
CA GLN A 180 8.82 1.56 -0.85
C GLN A 180 7.35 1.79 -1.16
N SER A 181 6.51 1.80 -0.14
CA SER A 181 5.07 2.03 -0.24
C SER A 181 4.64 3.18 0.65
N LEU A 182 3.65 3.94 0.17
CA LEU A 182 2.93 4.95 0.94
C LEU A 182 1.44 4.61 0.86
N VAL A 183 0.81 4.52 2.01
CA VAL A 183 -0.64 4.31 2.12
C VAL A 183 -1.27 5.50 2.78
N ASN A 184 -2.38 5.98 2.22
CA ASN A 184 -3.28 6.91 2.87
C ASN A 184 -4.53 6.17 3.32
N LEU A 185 -4.87 6.32 4.61
CA LEU A 185 -6.08 5.80 5.22
C LEU A 185 -7.04 6.94 5.50
N ARG A 186 -8.33 6.63 5.47
CA ARG A 186 -9.39 7.53 5.95
C ARG A 186 -10.39 6.75 6.80
N GLU A 187 -11.21 7.46 7.56
CA GLU A 187 -12.34 6.86 8.25
C GLU A 187 -13.40 6.39 7.24
N LYS A 188 -14.03 5.26 7.52
CA LYS A 188 -15.19 4.79 6.74
C LYS A 188 -16.36 5.73 6.99
N LEU A 189 -17.02 6.17 5.92
CA LEU A 189 -18.21 7.02 5.96
C LEU A 189 -19.47 6.20 6.24
#